data_3f424406bbc9dae8023b6f11a3c30c35
#
_entry.id   3f424406bbc9dae8023b6f11a3c30c35
#
_cell.length_a   1.000
_cell.length_b   1.000
_cell.length_c   1.000
_cell.angle_alpha   90.00
_cell.angle_beta   90.00
_cell.angle_gamma   90.00
#
_symmetry.space_group_name_H-M   'P 1'
#
loop_
_entity.id
_entity.type
_entity.pdbx_description
1 polymer ?
#
loop_
_entity_poly.entity_id
_entity_poly.type
_entity_poly.pdbx_seq_one_letter_code
_entity_poly.pdbx_strand_id
1 'polypeptide(L)'
;MENRYYLAIDIGASSGRHILAHKKDGRIVLEEIYRFPNGMQEHNGHKVWNVDQLFGEIQTGMKKCADIGKIPYSMGIDTWAVDFVLLDDQGQRIGDAVAYRDARTDGMDKQVYEIISENDLYEITGIQKQKFNTIYQLMALKQQNPESLDRAQSMLMIPDYFNFLLTGNKLQEYTNATTTQLVDPKANDWNWALIDRLGYPRTLFQTIMMAGSIVGNLADSIQKQVGFECKVVLPATHDTASAVMAVPSKEEQPLYISSGTWSLMGTELKEAACDEQSRKHNMTNEGGYDYRFRYLKNIMGLWMIQSVRKEIAPELGFGEISELASKQTIPSFVDANDPRFLAPEHMTSEVQKACKESGQQVPQGIAEVACVIYNSLAKCYADTAKEIEKLTGKTYDCIQIVGGGANADYLNKLTAFFTKKTIYAGPTEATAIGNLCAQMIAAGELENLRSEERRVGKECRL
;
A
#
# COMPACT_ATOMS: atom_id res chain seq x y z
N MET A 1 -5.79 32.14 -16.36
CA MET A 1 -5.14 31.77 -15.09
C MET A 1 -4.03 30.79 -15.43
N GLU A 2 -2.82 30.98 -14.90
CA GLU A 2 -1.76 29.99 -15.04
C GLU A 2 -2.18 28.65 -14.42
N ASN A 3 -1.82 27.56 -15.07
CA ASN A 3 -2.10 26.22 -14.54
C ASN A 3 -1.30 25.99 -13.26
N ARG A 4 -1.96 25.69 -12.15
CA ARG A 4 -1.31 25.27 -10.93
C ARG A 4 -1.00 23.79 -11.02
N TYR A 5 0.28 23.42 -10.90
CA TYR A 5 0.72 22.03 -10.97
C TYR A 5 0.87 21.41 -9.59
N TYR A 6 0.64 20.09 -9.50
CA TYR A 6 0.80 19.27 -8.30
C TYR A 6 1.62 18.04 -8.65
N LEU A 7 2.55 17.64 -7.79
CA LEU A 7 3.42 16.50 -8.05
C LEU A 7 3.12 15.37 -7.07
N ALA A 8 2.68 14.22 -7.58
CA ALA A 8 2.63 12.97 -6.84
C ALA A 8 3.88 12.15 -7.11
N ILE A 9 4.52 11.66 -6.04
CA ILE A 9 5.63 10.71 -6.09
C ILE A 9 5.16 9.44 -5.44
N ASP A 10 4.83 8.44 -6.27
CA ASP A 10 4.31 7.13 -5.87
C ASP A 10 5.43 6.11 -6.00
N ILE A 11 5.87 5.54 -4.87
CA ILE A 11 6.98 4.59 -4.79
C ILE A 11 6.46 3.24 -4.29
N GLY A 12 6.18 2.33 -5.21
CA GLY A 12 5.84 0.95 -4.88
C GLY A 12 7.07 0.06 -4.67
N ALA A 13 6.84 -1.19 -4.25
CA ALA A 13 7.90 -2.15 -3.97
C ALA A 13 8.74 -2.56 -5.19
N SER A 14 8.30 -2.30 -6.42
CA SER A 14 8.99 -2.69 -7.66
C SER A 14 9.37 -1.52 -8.57
N SER A 15 8.77 -0.36 -8.40
CA SER A 15 9.04 0.85 -9.19
C SER A 15 8.50 2.09 -8.51
N GLY A 16 9.10 3.25 -8.81
CA GLY A 16 8.56 4.54 -8.44
C GLY A 16 8.28 5.40 -9.68
N ARG A 17 7.40 6.38 -9.52
CA ARG A 17 7.00 7.30 -10.58
C ARG A 17 6.66 8.68 -10.05
N HIS A 18 6.87 9.67 -10.89
CA HIS A 18 6.51 11.05 -10.66
C HIS A 18 5.40 11.42 -11.63
N ILE A 19 4.23 11.75 -11.09
CA ILE A 19 3.07 12.16 -11.87
C ILE A 19 2.74 13.61 -11.54
N LEU A 20 2.89 14.45 -12.54
CA LEU A 20 2.51 15.85 -12.48
C LEU A 20 1.05 15.99 -12.92
N ALA A 21 0.29 16.82 -12.22
CA ALA A 21 -1.09 17.06 -12.55
C ALA A 21 -1.46 18.54 -12.49
N HIS A 22 -2.48 18.90 -13.25
CA HIS A 22 -3.15 20.20 -13.17
C HIS A 22 -4.63 20.04 -13.49
N LYS A 23 -5.44 21.00 -13.07
CA LYS A 23 -6.86 21.04 -13.42
C LYS A 23 -7.05 21.75 -14.78
N LYS A 24 -7.75 21.10 -15.71
CA LYS A 24 -8.12 21.64 -17.01
C LYS A 24 -9.57 21.27 -17.32
N ASP A 25 -10.38 22.26 -17.66
CA ASP A 25 -11.81 22.08 -18.00
C ASP A 25 -12.59 21.26 -16.98
N GLY A 26 -12.34 21.49 -15.68
CA GLY A 26 -12.98 20.80 -14.57
C GLY A 26 -12.52 19.35 -14.36
N ARG A 27 -11.40 18.92 -14.97
CA ARG A 27 -10.85 17.56 -14.83
C ARG A 27 -9.38 17.61 -14.44
N ILE A 28 -8.92 16.58 -13.77
CA ILE A 28 -7.50 16.39 -13.47
C ILE A 28 -6.83 15.78 -14.69
N VAL A 29 -5.80 16.44 -15.21
CA VAL A 29 -4.94 15.96 -16.30
C VAL A 29 -3.64 15.47 -15.69
N LEU A 30 -3.26 14.23 -15.98
CA LEU A 30 -2.07 13.56 -15.48
C LEU A 30 -0.98 13.51 -16.55
N GLU A 31 0.28 13.68 -16.12
CA GLU A 31 1.46 13.56 -16.96
C GLU A 31 2.54 12.83 -16.17
N GLU A 32 2.89 11.59 -16.58
CA GLU A 32 4.05 10.89 -16.03
C GLU A 32 5.33 11.54 -16.56
N ILE A 33 6.13 12.10 -15.67
CA ILE A 33 7.36 12.83 -16.04
C ILE A 33 8.63 12.04 -15.76
N TYR A 34 8.56 11.07 -14.83
CA TYR A 34 9.70 10.23 -14.48
C TYR A 34 9.25 8.89 -13.91
N ARG A 35 10.00 7.84 -14.23
CA ARG A 35 9.83 6.49 -13.68
C ARG A 35 11.19 5.87 -13.41
N PHE A 36 11.29 5.10 -12.32
CA PHE A 36 12.51 4.40 -11.93
C PHE A 36 12.19 3.03 -11.33
N PRO A 37 13.12 2.06 -11.42
CA PRO A 37 12.95 0.77 -10.77
C PRO A 37 13.16 0.89 -9.25
N ASN A 38 12.49 0.02 -8.50
CA ASN A 38 12.73 -0.19 -7.09
C ASN A 38 12.83 -1.69 -6.79
N GLY A 39 13.47 -2.05 -5.69
CA GLY A 39 13.59 -3.43 -5.26
C GLY A 39 14.41 -3.56 -3.99
N MET A 40 14.18 -4.64 -3.28
CA MET A 40 14.97 -4.99 -2.11
C MET A 40 16.36 -5.46 -2.54
N GLN A 41 17.36 -5.16 -1.71
CA GLN A 41 18.75 -5.59 -1.86
C GLN A 41 19.16 -6.41 -0.64
N GLU A 42 20.15 -7.29 -0.81
CA GLU A 42 20.79 -7.99 0.31
C GLU A 42 21.91 -7.11 0.85
N HIS A 43 21.87 -6.81 2.14
CA HIS A 43 22.94 -6.10 2.84
C HIS A 43 23.07 -6.62 4.28
N ASN A 44 24.27 -6.97 4.70
CA ASN A 44 24.56 -7.50 6.04
C ASN A 44 23.67 -8.68 6.48
N GLY A 45 23.25 -9.54 5.52
CA GLY A 45 22.39 -10.68 5.77
C GLY A 45 20.90 -10.35 5.92
N HIS A 46 20.49 -9.13 5.61
CA HIS A 46 19.12 -8.68 5.62
C HIS A 46 18.67 -8.21 4.25
N LYS A 47 17.36 -8.31 3.99
CA LYS A 47 16.71 -7.63 2.86
C LYS A 47 16.43 -6.18 3.25
N VAL A 48 16.96 -5.24 2.47
CA VAL A 48 16.89 -3.80 2.78
C VAL A 48 16.39 -2.99 1.60
N TRP A 49 15.87 -1.81 1.88
CA TRP A 49 15.58 -0.78 0.89
C TRP A 49 16.75 0.20 0.79
N ASN A 50 17.19 0.52 -0.43
CA ASN A 50 18.21 1.54 -0.63
C ASN A 50 17.56 2.94 -0.61
N VAL A 51 17.25 3.45 0.59
CA VAL A 51 16.56 4.73 0.77
C VAL A 51 17.36 5.92 0.28
N ASP A 52 18.70 5.82 0.24
CA ASP A 52 19.55 6.88 -0.29
C ASP A 52 19.42 7.00 -1.81
N GLN A 53 19.39 5.85 -2.51
CA GLN A 53 19.11 5.81 -3.93
C GLN A 53 17.69 6.34 -4.21
N LEU A 54 16.68 5.89 -3.45
CA LEU A 54 15.30 6.34 -3.63
C LEU A 54 15.18 7.86 -3.45
N PHE A 55 15.88 8.43 -2.47
CA PHE A 55 15.89 9.88 -2.29
C PHE A 55 16.56 10.62 -3.48
N GLY A 56 17.61 10.05 -4.05
CA GLY A 56 18.21 10.53 -5.30
C GLY A 56 17.24 10.50 -6.49
N GLU A 57 16.42 9.44 -6.60
CA GLU A 57 15.39 9.33 -7.63
C GLU A 57 14.25 10.34 -7.42
N ILE A 58 13.85 10.60 -6.16
CA ILE A 58 12.89 11.67 -5.82
C ILE A 58 13.41 13.01 -6.34
N GLN A 59 14.64 13.39 -6.02
CA GLN A 59 15.25 14.64 -6.46
C GLN A 59 15.39 14.71 -8.00
N THR A 60 15.73 13.60 -8.64
CA THR A 60 15.86 13.51 -10.10
C THR A 60 14.53 13.81 -10.79
N GLY A 61 13.44 13.20 -10.34
CA GLY A 61 12.11 13.47 -10.89
C GLY A 61 11.63 14.90 -10.61
N MET A 62 11.96 15.46 -9.43
CA MET A 62 11.67 16.87 -9.12
C MET A 62 12.40 17.81 -10.08
N LYS A 63 13.69 17.58 -10.38
CA LYS A 63 14.44 18.39 -11.36
C LYS A 63 13.78 18.41 -12.72
N LYS A 64 13.20 17.31 -13.16
CA LYS A 64 12.49 17.26 -14.45
C LYS A 64 11.31 18.21 -14.52
N CYS A 65 10.65 18.52 -13.39
CA CYS A 65 9.63 19.58 -13.36
C CYS A 65 10.21 20.94 -13.76
N ALA A 66 11.40 21.29 -13.24
CA ALA A 66 12.10 22.51 -13.61
C ALA A 66 12.53 22.51 -15.08
N ASP A 67 13.08 21.39 -15.57
CA ASP A 67 13.55 21.24 -16.95
C ASP A 67 12.45 21.47 -17.97
N ILE A 68 11.21 21.05 -17.67
CA ILE A 68 10.03 21.22 -18.54
C ILE A 68 9.25 22.51 -18.24
N GLY A 69 9.72 23.34 -17.31
CA GLY A 69 9.08 24.60 -16.93
C GLY A 69 7.71 24.46 -16.22
N LYS A 70 7.43 23.30 -15.60
CA LYS A 70 6.20 23.04 -14.88
C LYS A 70 6.45 22.88 -13.38
N ILE A 71 6.61 24.00 -12.70
CA ILE A 71 6.94 24.03 -11.26
C ILE A 71 5.69 23.63 -10.44
N PRO A 72 5.79 22.59 -9.57
CA PRO A 72 4.68 22.21 -8.73
C PRO A 72 4.43 23.21 -7.59
N TYR A 73 3.17 23.55 -7.36
CA TYR A 73 2.72 24.32 -6.20
C TYR A 73 2.93 23.53 -4.90
N SER A 74 2.68 22.22 -4.95
CA SER A 74 2.97 21.30 -3.88
C SER A 74 3.36 19.92 -4.42
N MET A 75 3.96 19.12 -3.55
CA MET A 75 4.28 17.73 -3.79
C MET A 75 3.86 16.85 -2.62
N GLY A 76 3.62 15.59 -2.87
CA GLY A 76 3.36 14.58 -1.87
C GLY A 76 4.00 13.25 -2.23
N ILE A 77 4.43 12.49 -1.22
CA ILE A 77 5.08 11.18 -1.37
C ILE A 77 4.22 10.12 -0.71
N ASP A 78 3.91 9.05 -1.42
CA ASP A 78 3.35 7.83 -0.86
C ASP A 78 4.25 6.65 -1.19
N THR A 79 4.22 5.64 -0.33
CA THR A 79 5.00 4.41 -0.47
C THR A 79 4.21 3.20 0.04
N TRP A 80 4.86 2.02 0.03
CA TRP A 80 4.39 0.88 0.80
C TRP A 80 4.40 1.18 2.31
N ALA A 81 3.70 0.38 3.08
CA ALA A 81 3.54 0.54 4.52
C ALA A 81 4.55 -0.28 5.35
N VAL A 82 4.42 -0.23 6.66
CA VAL A 82 5.04 -0.98 7.76
C VAL A 82 6.54 -0.79 7.96
N ASP A 83 7.29 -0.39 6.94
CA ASP A 83 8.74 -0.21 7.01
C ASP A 83 9.12 1.20 7.47
N PHE A 84 10.23 1.30 8.16
CA PHE A 84 10.68 2.52 8.82
C PHE A 84 12.20 2.64 8.85
N VAL A 85 12.66 3.81 9.23
CA VAL A 85 14.05 4.09 9.65
C VAL A 85 14.09 4.60 11.08
N LEU A 86 15.20 4.35 11.76
CA LEU A 86 15.51 4.96 13.06
C LEU A 86 16.48 6.14 12.86
N LEU A 87 16.28 7.21 13.59
CA LEU A 87 17.16 8.39 13.57
C LEU A 87 17.66 8.69 14.99
N ASP A 88 18.92 9.14 15.07
CA ASP A 88 19.52 9.62 16.30
C ASP A 88 19.07 11.07 16.64
N ASP A 89 19.67 11.67 17.67
CA ASP A 89 19.41 13.01 18.13
C ASP A 89 19.82 14.11 17.12
N GLN A 90 20.73 13.78 16.21
CA GLN A 90 21.17 14.67 15.12
C GLN A 90 20.35 14.46 13.83
N GLY A 91 19.38 13.53 13.85
CA GLY A 91 18.58 13.18 12.67
C GLY A 91 19.31 12.29 11.66
N GLN A 92 20.44 11.68 12.08
CA GLN A 92 21.17 10.73 11.22
C GLN A 92 20.54 9.34 11.33
N ARG A 93 20.48 8.63 10.21
CA ARG A 93 19.90 7.27 10.16
C ARG A 93 20.78 6.29 10.93
N ILE A 94 20.14 5.47 11.76
CA ILE A 94 20.75 4.36 12.49
C ILE A 94 20.46 3.07 11.71
N GLY A 95 21.49 2.49 11.12
CA GLY A 95 21.40 1.24 10.39
C GLY A 95 20.65 1.33 9.05
N ASP A 96 20.23 0.17 8.56
CA ASP A 96 19.54 0.02 7.28
C ASP A 96 18.03 0.14 7.42
N ALA A 97 17.35 0.54 6.32
CA ALA A 97 15.90 0.40 6.19
C ALA A 97 15.56 -1.04 5.83
N VAL A 98 15.38 -1.89 6.82
CA VAL A 98 15.12 -3.33 6.63
C VAL A 98 13.71 -3.53 6.09
N ALA A 99 13.60 -4.33 5.02
CA ALA A 99 12.36 -4.52 4.30
C ALA A 99 11.41 -5.51 5.01
N TYR A 100 10.11 -5.32 4.82
CA TYR A 100 9.05 -6.15 5.44
C TYR A 100 9.09 -7.64 5.04
N ARG A 101 9.80 -7.99 3.96
CA ARG A 101 10.01 -9.39 3.54
C ARG A 101 11.29 -10.02 4.11
N ASP A 102 11.98 -9.33 5.02
CA ASP A 102 13.12 -9.88 5.75
C ASP A 102 12.65 -10.92 6.77
N ALA A 103 13.49 -11.93 6.99
CA ALA A 103 13.19 -13.01 7.92
C ALA A 103 13.35 -12.62 9.40
N ARG A 104 13.86 -11.42 9.73
CA ARG A 104 14.10 -10.97 11.11
C ARG A 104 12.88 -11.03 12.01
N THR A 105 11.69 -10.96 11.43
CA THR A 105 10.41 -10.98 12.16
C THR A 105 9.86 -12.40 12.39
N ASP A 106 10.54 -13.44 11.91
CA ASP A 106 10.07 -14.81 12.11
C ASP A 106 10.05 -15.17 13.59
N GLY A 107 8.87 -15.55 14.10
CA GLY A 107 8.63 -15.87 15.50
C GLY A 107 8.47 -14.68 16.46
N MET A 108 8.56 -13.44 15.97
CA MET A 108 8.41 -12.25 16.83
C MET A 108 6.97 -12.03 17.30
N ASP A 109 5.99 -12.55 16.57
CA ASP A 109 4.60 -12.61 17.01
C ASP A 109 4.45 -13.34 18.34
N LYS A 110 5.13 -14.47 18.52
CA LYS A 110 5.11 -15.23 19.77
C LYS A 110 5.66 -14.42 20.94
N GLN A 111 6.74 -13.67 20.71
CA GLN A 111 7.34 -12.80 21.73
C GLN A 111 6.40 -11.65 22.14
N VAL A 112 5.68 -11.06 21.17
CA VAL A 112 4.66 -10.06 21.48
C VAL A 112 3.50 -10.69 22.25
N TYR A 113 3.10 -11.93 21.89
CA TYR A 113 1.99 -12.63 22.54
C TYR A 113 2.29 -13.14 23.96
N GLU A 114 3.55 -13.23 24.36
CA GLU A 114 3.93 -13.41 25.77
C GLU A 114 3.59 -12.18 26.63
N ILE A 115 3.51 -10.99 26.01
CA ILE A 115 3.22 -9.72 26.68
C ILE A 115 1.73 -9.37 26.60
N ILE A 116 1.11 -9.52 25.43
CA ILE A 116 -0.30 -9.24 25.17
C ILE A 116 -0.88 -10.30 24.25
N SER A 117 -2.03 -10.89 24.60
CA SER A 117 -2.63 -11.93 23.76
C SER A 117 -2.99 -11.41 22.36
N GLU A 118 -3.03 -12.29 21.35
CA GLU A 118 -3.46 -11.94 20.00
C GLU A 118 -4.86 -11.32 19.97
N ASN A 119 -5.77 -11.84 20.82
CA ASN A 119 -7.13 -11.32 20.93
C ASN A 119 -7.14 -9.88 21.44
N ASP A 120 -6.46 -9.64 22.58
CA ASP A 120 -6.43 -8.31 23.19
C ASP A 120 -5.74 -7.30 22.25
N LEU A 121 -4.66 -7.73 21.58
CA LEU A 121 -3.95 -6.88 20.61
C LEU A 121 -4.86 -6.48 19.45
N TYR A 122 -5.65 -7.43 18.91
CA TYR A 122 -6.60 -7.13 17.85
C TYR A 122 -7.73 -6.22 18.35
N GLU A 123 -8.29 -6.48 19.54
CA GLU A 123 -9.37 -5.68 20.12
C GLU A 123 -8.98 -4.21 20.31
N ILE A 124 -7.72 -3.93 20.64
CA ILE A 124 -7.24 -2.56 20.88
C ILE A 124 -6.66 -1.87 19.66
N THR A 125 -6.33 -2.60 18.58
CA THR A 125 -5.72 -2.01 17.36
C THR A 125 -6.54 -2.23 16.10
N GLY A 126 -7.33 -3.31 16.03
CA GLY A 126 -8.10 -3.72 14.87
C GLY A 126 -7.27 -4.12 13.64
N ILE A 127 -5.96 -4.29 13.79
CA ILE A 127 -5.05 -4.55 12.67
C ILE A 127 -4.85 -6.05 12.46
N GLN A 128 -5.03 -6.49 11.22
CA GLN A 128 -4.78 -7.86 10.76
C GLN A 128 -3.39 -8.34 11.18
N LYS A 129 -3.30 -9.59 11.63
CA LYS A 129 -2.01 -10.23 11.88
C LYS A 129 -1.25 -10.46 10.58
N GLN A 130 -0.13 -9.77 10.45
CA GLN A 130 0.88 -10.01 9.43
C GLN A 130 2.26 -10.03 10.12
N LYS A 131 3.06 -11.07 9.89
CA LYS A 131 4.35 -11.23 10.57
C LYS A 131 5.31 -10.04 10.39
N PHE A 132 5.06 -9.23 9.39
CA PHE A 132 5.87 -8.08 9.04
C PHE A 132 5.36 -6.74 9.59
N ASN A 133 4.27 -6.70 10.36
CA ASN A 133 3.80 -5.44 10.95
C ASN A 133 4.91 -4.81 11.81
N THR A 134 4.92 -3.49 11.86
CA THR A 134 5.99 -2.72 12.54
C THR A 134 6.17 -3.13 14.00
N ILE A 135 5.09 -3.48 14.70
CA ILE A 135 5.15 -3.99 16.07
C ILE A 135 6.13 -5.19 16.20
N TYR A 136 6.11 -6.12 15.24
CA TYR A 136 7.01 -7.28 15.24
C TYR A 136 8.41 -6.91 14.77
N GLN A 137 8.54 -5.95 13.86
CA GLN A 137 9.84 -5.43 13.44
C GLN A 137 10.58 -4.73 14.60
N LEU A 138 9.86 -3.95 15.42
CA LEU A 138 10.40 -3.33 16.63
C LEU A 138 10.77 -4.38 17.69
N MET A 139 9.98 -5.47 17.81
CA MET A 139 10.33 -6.58 18.70
C MET A 139 11.62 -7.28 18.26
N ALA A 140 11.80 -7.50 16.95
CA ALA A 140 13.03 -8.04 16.41
C ALA A 140 14.23 -7.14 16.72
N LEU A 141 14.12 -5.83 16.57
CA LEU A 141 15.18 -4.88 16.96
C LEU A 141 15.47 -4.95 18.45
N LYS A 142 14.43 -4.97 19.30
CA LYS A 142 14.59 -5.04 20.76
C LYS A 142 15.36 -6.27 21.20
N GLN A 143 15.18 -7.40 20.51
CA GLN A 143 15.87 -8.66 20.84
C GLN A 143 17.24 -8.82 20.19
N GLN A 144 17.37 -8.41 18.94
CA GLN A 144 18.55 -8.67 18.12
C GLN A 144 19.55 -7.50 18.12
N ASN A 145 19.07 -6.27 18.30
CA ASN A 145 19.89 -5.06 18.27
C ASN A 145 19.32 -3.96 19.18
N PRO A 146 19.24 -4.20 20.52
CA PRO A 146 18.68 -3.24 21.46
C PRO A 146 19.41 -1.89 21.46
N GLU A 147 20.72 -1.88 21.21
CA GLU A 147 21.52 -0.65 21.16
C GLU A 147 21.00 0.35 20.09
N SER A 148 20.47 -0.16 18.99
CA SER A 148 19.87 0.71 17.96
C SER A 148 18.59 1.41 18.46
N LEU A 149 17.77 0.71 19.26
CA LEU A 149 16.58 1.32 19.89
C LEU A 149 16.95 2.31 20.97
N ASP A 150 17.96 2.02 21.79
CA ASP A 150 18.43 2.90 22.89
C ASP A 150 19.00 4.21 22.36
N ARG A 151 19.66 4.18 21.20
CA ARG A 151 20.22 5.36 20.53
C ARG A 151 19.16 6.17 19.76
N ALA A 152 18.08 5.53 19.36
CA ALA A 152 17.08 6.16 18.49
C ALA A 152 16.27 7.23 19.24
N GLN A 153 16.12 8.39 18.63
CA GLN A 153 15.32 9.51 19.12
C GLN A 153 14.06 9.73 18.27
N SER A 154 13.97 9.08 17.11
CA SER A 154 12.77 9.04 16.29
C SER A 154 12.74 7.84 15.37
N MET A 155 11.55 7.35 15.09
CA MET A 155 11.23 6.40 14.05
C MET A 155 10.35 7.11 13.02
N LEU A 156 10.69 7.02 11.76
CA LEU A 156 9.88 7.55 10.66
C LEU A 156 9.56 6.45 9.67
N MET A 157 8.28 6.33 9.29
CA MET A 157 7.89 5.47 8.18
C MET A 157 8.59 5.96 6.91
N ILE A 158 8.78 5.10 5.93
CA ILE A 158 9.58 5.43 4.74
C ILE A 158 9.16 6.75 4.06
N PRO A 159 7.87 7.03 3.79
CA PRO A 159 7.48 8.30 3.18
C PRO A 159 7.71 9.49 4.11
N ASP A 160 7.51 9.31 5.42
CA ASP A 160 7.75 10.37 6.41
C ASP A 160 9.25 10.69 6.54
N TYR A 161 10.11 9.68 6.37
CA TYR A 161 11.55 9.90 6.30
C TYR A 161 11.95 10.73 5.08
N PHE A 162 11.37 10.46 3.91
CA PHE A 162 11.62 11.30 2.73
C PHE A 162 11.10 12.73 2.91
N ASN A 163 9.94 12.89 3.53
CA ASN A 163 9.42 14.20 3.90
C ASN A 163 10.35 14.96 4.86
N PHE A 164 10.91 14.25 5.85
CA PHE A 164 11.93 14.81 6.74
C PHE A 164 13.19 15.25 5.98
N LEU A 165 13.71 14.43 5.07
CA LEU A 165 14.87 14.79 4.26
C LEU A 165 14.62 16.02 3.36
N LEU A 166 13.38 16.21 2.90
CA LEU A 166 12.99 17.33 2.07
C LEU A 166 12.80 18.63 2.85
N THR A 167 12.32 18.56 4.10
CA THR A 167 11.84 19.75 4.85
C THR A 167 12.55 19.99 6.17
N GLY A 168 13.20 18.99 6.75
CA GLY A 168 13.73 19.01 8.11
C GLY A 168 12.69 18.74 9.21
N ASN A 169 11.41 18.57 8.90
CA ASN A 169 10.34 18.37 9.87
C ASN A 169 9.99 16.88 10.01
N LYS A 170 9.92 16.40 11.27
CA LYS A 170 9.56 15.03 11.62
C LYS A 170 8.10 14.96 11.98
N LEU A 171 7.30 14.32 11.14
CA LEU A 171 5.88 14.06 11.33
C LEU A 171 5.61 12.59 10.97
N GLN A 172 4.47 12.07 11.38
CA GLN A 172 4.00 10.74 11.00
C GLN A 172 2.63 10.86 10.35
N GLU A 173 2.44 10.27 9.19
CA GLU A 173 1.13 10.32 8.55
C GLU A 173 0.22 9.18 9.04
N TYR A 174 -1.04 9.51 9.29
CA TYR A 174 -2.01 8.65 9.96
C TYR A 174 -2.23 7.31 9.26
N THR A 175 -2.40 7.30 7.93
CA THR A 175 -2.74 6.05 7.21
C THR A 175 -1.61 5.04 7.25
N ASN A 176 -0.36 5.52 7.25
CA ASN A 176 0.82 4.68 7.40
C ASN A 176 1.06 4.30 8.86
N ALA A 177 0.89 5.25 9.80
CA ALA A 177 1.03 4.98 11.23
C ALA A 177 0.10 3.85 11.71
N THR A 178 -1.14 3.77 11.23
CA THR A 178 -2.08 2.71 11.63
C THR A 178 -1.61 1.32 11.25
N THR A 179 -0.81 1.17 10.18
CA THR A 179 -0.28 -0.14 9.74
C THR A 179 0.76 -0.71 10.71
N THR A 180 1.27 0.11 11.62
CA THR A 180 2.25 -0.31 12.64
C THR A 180 1.69 -1.31 13.65
N GLN A 181 0.34 -1.37 13.80
CA GLN A 181 -0.36 -2.09 14.86
C GLN A 181 -0.08 -1.50 16.26
N LEU A 182 0.21 -0.18 16.31
CA LEU A 182 0.52 0.56 17.56
C LEU A 182 -0.36 1.80 17.75
N VAL A 183 -1.33 2.03 16.87
CA VAL A 183 -2.28 3.16 16.95
C VAL A 183 -3.57 2.70 17.62
N ASP A 184 -4.13 3.54 18.48
CA ASP A 184 -5.46 3.38 19.04
C ASP A 184 -6.50 3.95 18.06
N PRO A 185 -7.37 3.11 17.47
CA PRO A 185 -8.35 3.56 16.49
C PRO A 185 -9.44 4.47 17.08
N LYS A 186 -9.63 4.50 18.39
CA LYS A 186 -10.60 5.41 19.06
C LYS A 186 -10.00 6.78 19.32
N ALA A 187 -8.71 6.82 19.66
CA ALA A 187 -8.00 8.07 19.90
C ALA A 187 -7.46 8.69 18.59
N ASN A 188 -7.32 7.91 17.51
CA ASN A 188 -6.61 8.27 16.29
C ASN A 188 -5.17 8.75 16.56
N ASP A 189 -4.54 8.17 17.56
CA ASP A 189 -3.19 8.48 18.03
C ASP A 189 -2.50 7.20 18.49
N TRP A 190 -1.22 7.30 18.83
CA TRP A 190 -0.45 6.20 19.36
C TRP A 190 -1.10 5.57 20.61
N ASN A 191 -1.14 4.23 20.66
CA ASN A 191 -1.57 3.53 21.86
C ASN A 191 -0.40 3.48 22.88
N TRP A 192 -0.29 4.54 23.66
CA TRP A 192 0.82 4.71 24.61
C TRP A 192 0.88 3.59 25.66
N ALA A 193 -0.28 3.07 26.07
CA ALA A 193 -0.33 1.95 27.04
C ALA A 193 0.26 0.66 26.43
N LEU A 194 -0.01 0.40 25.16
CA LEU A 194 0.55 -0.73 24.44
C LEU A 194 2.07 -0.56 24.23
N ILE A 195 2.47 0.63 23.78
CA ILE A 195 3.88 0.98 23.54
C ILE A 195 4.71 0.79 24.81
N ASP A 196 4.24 1.31 25.95
CA ASP A 196 4.91 1.15 27.25
C ASP A 196 4.96 -0.32 27.68
N ARG A 197 3.83 -1.04 27.51
CA ARG A 197 3.76 -2.47 27.87
C ARG A 197 4.73 -3.32 27.07
N LEU A 198 4.94 -2.99 25.78
CA LEU A 198 5.93 -3.65 24.93
C LEU A 198 7.37 -3.18 25.23
N GLY A 199 7.53 -2.10 26.00
CA GLY A 199 8.82 -1.51 26.36
C GLY A 199 9.52 -0.86 25.17
N TYR A 200 8.75 -0.25 24.26
CA TYR A 200 9.30 0.56 23.18
C TYR A 200 9.50 2.01 23.66
N PRO A 201 10.65 2.65 23.33
CA PRO A 201 10.90 4.02 23.73
C PRO A 201 9.86 4.98 23.13
N ARG A 202 9.21 5.79 23.97
CA ARG A 202 8.19 6.78 23.48
C ARG A 202 8.77 7.82 22.55
N THR A 203 10.07 8.10 22.65
CA THR A 203 10.78 9.04 21.77
C THR A 203 10.73 8.67 20.30
N LEU A 204 10.53 7.39 19.98
CA LEU A 204 10.43 6.90 18.59
C LEU A 204 9.23 7.49 17.85
N PHE A 205 8.13 7.73 18.57
CA PHE A 205 6.82 7.99 17.99
C PHE A 205 6.56 9.48 17.84
N GLN A 206 6.48 9.94 16.59
CA GLN A 206 6.26 11.34 16.26
C GLN A 206 4.77 11.68 16.24
N THR A 207 4.43 12.97 16.21
CA THR A 207 3.05 13.45 16.11
C THR A 207 2.40 12.91 14.83
N ILE A 208 1.23 12.28 14.99
CA ILE A 208 0.42 11.78 13.88
C ILE A 208 -0.38 12.94 13.27
N MET A 209 -0.30 13.05 11.95
CA MET A 209 -1.00 14.05 11.16
C MET A 209 -1.86 13.39 10.09
N MET A 210 -2.99 13.99 9.78
CA MET A 210 -3.88 13.52 8.71
C MET A 210 -3.38 13.95 7.33
N ALA A 211 -3.68 13.14 6.31
CA ALA A 211 -3.49 13.53 4.92
C ALA A 211 -4.12 14.89 4.60
N GLY A 212 -3.46 15.71 3.79
CA GLY A 212 -3.78 17.11 3.56
C GLY A 212 -2.99 18.08 4.46
N SER A 213 -2.31 17.61 5.51
CA SER A 213 -1.46 18.46 6.35
C SER A 213 -0.20 18.89 5.61
N ILE A 214 0.23 20.14 5.85
CA ILE A 214 1.47 20.68 5.29
C ILE A 214 2.63 20.26 6.20
N VAL A 215 3.61 19.57 5.63
CA VAL A 215 4.87 19.22 6.35
C VAL A 215 5.78 20.45 6.48
N GLY A 216 5.90 21.21 5.41
CA GLY A 216 6.74 22.40 5.33
C GLY A 216 7.05 22.77 3.89
N ASN A 217 7.90 23.79 3.72
CA ASN A 217 8.53 24.08 2.44
C ASN A 217 9.78 23.22 2.27
N LEU A 218 10.23 23.03 1.04
CA LEU A 218 11.54 22.42 0.78
C LEU A 218 12.65 23.18 1.53
N ALA A 219 13.59 22.47 2.13
CA ALA A 219 14.76 23.05 2.72
C ALA A 219 15.63 23.77 1.66
N ASP A 220 16.35 24.82 2.03
CA ASP A 220 17.17 25.63 1.11
C ASP A 220 18.16 24.81 0.29
N SER A 221 18.73 23.76 0.89
CA SER A 221 19.66 22.85 0.21
C SER A 221 18.95 22.08 -0.91
N ILE A 222 17.71 21.64 -0.66
CA ILE A 222 16.89 20.90 -1.64
C ILE A 222 16.42 21.85 -2.75
N GLN A 223 15.95 23.06 -2.40
CA GLN A 223 15.55 24.07 -3.38
C GLN A 223 16.68 24.36 -4.38
N LYS A 224 17.92 24.52 -3.87
CA LYS A 224 19.11 24.72 -4.72
C LYS A 224 19.41 23.53 -5.64
N GLN A 225 19.15 22.30 -5.18
CA GLN A 225 19.38 21.08 -5.95
C GLN A 225 18.33 20.87 -7.05
N VAL A 226 17.05 21.12 -6.75
CA VAL A 226 15.95 20.86 -7.68
C VAL A 226 15.59 22.07 -8.56
N GLY A 227 16.02 23.28 -8.16
CA GLY A 227 15.87 24.52 -8.92
C GLY A 227 14.56 25.27 -8.67
N PHE A 228 13.77 24.89 -7.66
CA PHE A 228 12.52 25.58 -7.32
C PHE A 228 12.14 25.41 -5.85
N GLU A 229 11.17 26.21 -5.41
CA GLU A 229 10.48 26.10 -4.13
C GLU A 229 9.09 25.47 -4.31
N CYS A 230 8.70 24.56 -3.43
CA CYS A 230 7.33 24.09 -3.31
C CYS A 230 7.01 23.63 -1.89
N LYS A 231 5.72 23.46 -1.60
CA LYS A 231 5.24 22.89 -0.34
C LYS A 231 5.27 21.36 -0.41
N VAL A 232 5.65 20.73 0.70
CA VAL A 232 5.48 19.31 0.91
C VAL A 232 4.18 19.10 1.69
N VAL A 233 3.25 18.36 1.12
CA VAL A 233 1.92 18.06 1.69
C VAL A 233 1.83 16.55 1.90
N LEU A 234 1.37 16.11 3.06
CA LEU A 234 1.09 14.70 3.31
C LEU A 234 -0.08 14.25 2.43
N PRO A 235 0.09 13.32 1.49
CA PRO A 235 -1.03 12.54 0.99
C PRO A 235 -1.45 11.51 2.05
N ALA A 236 -2.36 10.60 1.74
CA ALA A 236 -2.43 9.34 2.46
C ALA A 236 -1.16 8.54 2.08
N THR A 237 -0.15 8.53 2.94
CA THR A 237 1.20 8.08 2.57
C THR A 237 1.34 6.57 2.41
N HIS A 238 0.39 5.78 2.89
CA HIS A 238 0.24 4.38 2.48
C HIS A 238 -0.40 4.34 1.08
N ASP A 239 0.31 3.81 0.07
CA ASP A 239 -0.09 3.75 -1.34
C ASP A 239 -1.54 3.27 -1.54
N THR A 240 -1.94 2.23 -0.79
CA THR A 240 -3.31 1.71 -0.82
C THR A 240 -4.33 2.72 -0.26
N ALA A 241 -3.98 3.50 0.76
CA ALA A 241 -4.87 4.52 1.28
C ALA A 241 -5.11 5.62 0.25
N SER A 242 -4.07 6.07 -0.42
CA SER A 242 -4.18 6.97 -1.57
C SER A 242 -5.02 6.34 -2.70
N ALA A 243 -4.81 5.07 -3.03
CA ALA A 243 -5.62 4.38 -4.05
C ALA A 243 -7.11 4.35 -3.69
N VAL A 244 -7.46 4.14 -2.42
CA VAL A 244 -8.87 4.16 -1.95
C VAL A 244 -9.47 5.56 -2.04
N MET A 245 -8.70 6.62 -1.77
CA MET A 245 -9.16 8.00 -2.01
C MET A 245 -9.57 8.26 -3.46
N ALA A 246 -9.00 7.53 -4.41
CA ALA A 246 -9.30 7.66 -5.84
C ALA A 246 -10.47 6.77 -6.31
N VAL A 247 -11.06 5.93 -5.46
CA VAL A 247 -12.20 5.08 -5.84
C VAL A 247 -13.36 5.93 -6.36
N PRO A 248 -13.79 5.76 -7.63
CA PRO A 248 -14.74 6.68 -8.29
C PRO A 248 -16.19 6.35 -7.91
N SER A 249 -16.49 6.25 -6.61
CA SER A 249 -17.83 5.95 -6.11
C SER A 249 -18.47 7.17 -5.45
N LYS A 250 -19.79 7.29 -5.63
CA LYS A 250 -20.64 8.25 -4.88
C LYS A 250 -21.15 7.63 -3.57
N GLU A 251 -21.03 6.31 -3.42
CA GLU A 251 -21.41 5.62 -2.21
C GLU A 251 -20.43 5.98 -1.08
N GLU A 252 -20.98 6.07 0.12
CA GLU A 252 -20.19 6.38 1.31
C GLU A 252 -19.25 5.24 1.70
N GLN A 253 -19.64 4.02 1.39
CA GLN A 253 -18.95 2.79 1.73
C GLN A 253 -18.95 1.86 0.51
N PRO A 254 -18.15 2.15 -0.53
CA PRO A 254 -18.07 1.28 -1.70
C PRO A 254 -17.32 0.00 -1.36
N LEU A 255 -17.68 -1.11 -2.02
CA LEU A 255 -16.81 -2.29 -2.03
C LEU A 255 -15.74 -2.09 -3.11
N TYR A 256 -14.47 -2.20 -2.73
CA TYR A 256 -13.35 -1.97 -3.63
C TYR A 256 -12.31 -3.07 -3.58
N ILE A 257 -11.49 -3.14 -4.62
CA ILE A 257 -10.22 -3.87 -4.67
C ILE A 257 -9.13 -2.90 -5.13
N SER A 258 -8.19 -2.57 -4.26
CA SER A 258 -6.93 -1.96 -4.67
C SER A 258 -6.02 -3.08 -5.15
N SER A 259 -5.88 -3.20 -6.48
CA SER A 259 -5.22 -4.33 -7.13
C SER A 259 -3.87 -3.95 -7.69
N GLY A 260 -2.83 -4.47 -7.08
CA GLY A 260 -1.42 -4.31 -7.43
C GLY A 260 -0.64 -5.60 -7.16
N THR A 261 0.57 -5.49 -6.64
CA THR A 261 1.36 -6.62 -6.13
C THR A 261 0.54 -7.41 -5.11
N TRP A 262 -0.08 -6.71 -4.17
CA TRP A 262 -1.16 -7.21 -3.31
C TRP A 262 -2.52 -6.83 -3.89
N SER A 263 -3.58 -7.54 -3.45
CA SER A 263 -4.96 -7.15 -3.66
C SER A 263 -5.59 -6.88 -2.30
N LEU A 264 -5.89 -5.62 -2.03
CA LEU A 264 -6.54 -5.21 -0.79
C LEU A 264 -8.02 -4.99 -1.06
N MET A 265 -8.84 -5.94 -0.60
CA MET A 265 -10.29 -5.90 -0.83
C MET A 265 -11.03 -5.49 0.43
N GLY A 266 -11.86 -4.47 0.33
CA GLY A 266 -12.55 -3.93 1.50
C GLY A 266 -13.60 -2.89 1.21
N THR A 267 -14.05 -2.27 2.29
CA THR A 267 -14.95 -1.11 2.31
C THR A 267 -14.44 -0.08 3.32
N GLU A 268 -15.04 1.09 3.38
CA GLU A 268 -14.72 2.10 4.38
C GLU A 268 -15.76 2.09 5.52
N LEU A 269 -15.28 2.17 6.76
CA LEU A 269 -16.11 2.32 7.96
C LEU A 269 -15.82 3.67 8.61
N LYS A 270 -16.80 4.20 9.39
CA LYS A 270 -16.61 5.38 10.23
C LYS A 270 -15.99 5.04 11.58
N GLU A 271 -16.22 3.83 12.05
CA GLU A 271 -15.70 3.29 13.30
C GLU A 271 -14.99 1.96 13.02
N ALA A 272 -13.91 1.69 13.75
CA ALA A 272 -13.16 0.44 13.58
C ALA A 272 -13.98 -0.75 14.12
N ALA A 273 -14.03 -1.84 13.37
CA ALA A 273 -14.64 -3.10 13.78
C ALA A 273 -13.56 -4.03 14.35
N CYS A 274 -13.26 -3.88 15.64
CA CYS A 274 -12.21 -4.62 16.34
C CYS A 274 -12.75 -5.86 17.09
N ASP A 275 -13.89 -6.40 16.66
CA ASP A 275 -14.57 -7.52 17.30
C ASP A 275 -13.94 -8.89 16.90
N GLU A 276 -14.34 -9.93 17.67
CA GLU A 276 -13.86 -11.30 17.47
C GLU A 276 -14.16 -11.87 16.07
N GLN A 277 -15.29 -11.46 15.44
CA GLN A 277 -15.66 -11.96 14.12
C GLN A 277 -14.74 -11.35 13.06
N SER A 278 -14.48 -10.06 13.13
CA SER A 278 -13.51 -9.37 12.27
C SER A 278 -12.12 -10.01 12.38
N ARG A 279 -11.67 -10.31 13.61
CA ARG A 279 -10.40 -11.01 13.86
C ARG A 279 -10.39 -12.41 13.24
N LYS A 280 -11.43 -13.24 13.45
CA LYS A 280 -11.52 -14.61 12.92
C LYS A 280 -11.50 -14.64 11.39
N HIS A 281 -12.05 -13.63 10.74
CA HIS A 281 -12.02 -13.47 9.28
C HIS A 281 -10.75 -12.75 8.79
N ASN A 282 -9.80 -12.45 9.70
CA ASN A 282 -8.54 -11.78 9.40
C ASN A 282 -8.73 -10.44 8.66
N MET A 283 -9.71 -9.64 9.12
CA MET A 283 -9.94 -8.29 8.62
C MET A 283 -9.02 -7.29 9.32
N THR A 284 -8.67 -6.21 8.63
CA THR A 284 -7.90 -5.09 9.19
C THR A 284 -8.69 -3.80 9.14
N ASN A 285 -8.47 -2.89 10.11
CA ASN A 285 -9.03 -1.55 10.20
C ASN A 285 -7.92 -0.53 10.03
N GLU A 286 -7.30 -0.48 8.85
CA GLU A 286 -6.26 0.49 8.58
C GLU A 286 -6.86 1.90 8.37
N GLY A 287 -6.14 2.91 8.83
CA GLY A 287 -6.58 4.30 8.69
C GLY A 287 -6.74 4.71 7.22
N GLY A 288 -7.78 5.48 6.96
CA GLY A 288 -8.07 6.14 5.70
C GLY A 288 -8.10 7.66 5.86
N TYR A 289 -8.42 8.37 4.78
CA TYR A 289 -8.62 9.81 4.80
C TYR A 289 -9.79 10.19 5.71
N ASP A 290 -9.70 11.34 6.38
CA ASP A 290 -10.73 11.89 7.26
C ASP A 290 -11.10 10.93 8.42
N TYR A 291 -10.07 10.26 8.99
CA TYR A 291 -10.21 9.29 10.09
C TYR A 291 -11.18 8.14 9.81
N ARG A 292 -11.46 7.85 8.53
CA ARG A 292 -12.20 6.64 8.15
C ARG A 292 -11.28 5.43 8.26
N PHE A 293 -11.88 4.25 8.41
CA PHE A 293 -11.15 2.99 8.45
C PHE A 293 -11.34 2.26 7.14
N ARG A 294 -10.25 1.86 6.52
CA ARG A 294 -10.24 0.90 5.42
C ARG A 294 -10.40 -0.49 6.03
N TYR A 295 -11.63 -0.96 6.11
CA TYR A 295 -11.97 -2.29 6.59
C TYR A 295 -11.78 -3.29 5.46
N LEU A 296 -10.64 -3.97 5.46
CA LEU A 296 -10.20 -4.75 4.32
C LEU A 296 -9.47 -6.04 4.72
N LYS A 297 -9.27 -6.91 3.73
CA LYS A 297 -8.42 -8.09 3.81
C LYS A 297 -7.27 -7.94 2.80
N ASN A 298 -6.05 -8.18 3.24
CA ASN A 298 -4.90 -8.33 2.37
C ASN A 298 -4.91 -9.71 1.72
N ILE A 299 -4.96 -9.75 0.40
CA ILE A 299 -4.96 -10.97 -0.41
C ILE A 299 -3.70 -10.96 -1.25
N MET A 300 -3.04 -12.10 -1.42
CA MET A 300 -1.95 -12.24 -2.38
C MET A 300 -2.48 -11.86 -3.76
N GLY A 301 -1.94 -10.81 -4.35
CA GLY A 301 -2.46 -10.24 -5.58
C GLY A 301 -1.71 -10.69 -6.84
N LEU A 302 -1.44 -9.74 -7.72
CA LEU A 302 -0.75 -9.99 -8.99
C LEU A 302 0.71 -10.41 -8.81
N TRP A 303 1.26 -10.36 -7.59
CA TRP A 303 2.58 -10.90 -7.25
C TRP A 303 2.75 -12.34 -7.74
N MET A 304 1.71 -13.19 -7.62
CA MET A 304 1.79 -14.58 -8.04
C MET A 304 2.07 -14.68 -9.54
N ILE A 305 1.30 -13.97 -10.37
CA ILE A 305 1.49 -14.01 -11.83
C ILE A 305 2.75 -13.25 -12.28
N GLN A 306 3.14 -12.18 -11.56
CA GLN A 306 4.38 -11.46 -11.83
C GLN A 306 5.61 -12.35 -11.60
N SER A 307 5.59 -13.15 -10.53
CA SER A 307 6.67 -14.09 -10.22
C SER A 307 6.73 -15.22 -11.24
N VAL A 308 5.60 -15.87 -11.55
CA VAL A 308 5.54 -16.94 -12.56
C VAL A 308 6.01 -16.44 -13.94
N ARG A 309 5.58 -15.23 -14.35
CA ARG A 309 6.05 -14.62 -15.59
C ARG A 309 7.58 -14.49 -15.60
N LYS A 310 8.15 -13.96 -14.53
CA LYS A 310 9.61 -13.77 -14.41
C LYS A 310 10.37 -15.10 -14.47
N GLU A 311 9.79 -16.18 -13.93
CA GLU A 311 10.41 -17.50 -13.84
C GLU A 311 10.39 -18.26 -15.17
N ILE A 312 9.25 -18.30 -15.87
CA ILE A 312 9.03 -19.23 -16.99
C ILE A 312 8.54 -18.58 -18.29
N ALA A 313 8.26 -17.27 -18.32
CA ALA A 313 7.79 -16.57 -19.52
C ALA A 313 8.16 -15.07 -19.53
N PRO A 314 9.43 -14.69 -19.27
CA PRO A 314 9.82 -13.28 -19.15
C PRO A 314 9.59 -12.47 -20.44
N GLU A 315 9.55 -13.13 -21.60
CA GLU A 315 9.33 -12.55 -22.93
C GLU A 315 7.87 -12.16 -23.19
N LEU A 316 6.91 -12.79 -22.49
CA LEU A 316 5.49 -12.54 -22.72
C LEU A 316 5.01 -11.31 -21.94
N GLY A 317 4.12 -10.53 -22.54
CA GLY A 317 3.37 -9.48 -21.87
C GLY A 317 2.24 -10.05 -20.98
N PHE A 318 1.79 -9.28 -19.98
CA PHE A 318 0.68 -9.71 -19.11
C PHE A 318 -0.64 -9.91 -19.87
N GLY A 319 -0.88 -9.14 -20.95
CA GLY A 319 -2.03 -9.32 -21.83
C GLY A 319 -2.02 -10.67 -22.55
N GLU A 320 -0.84 -11.08 -23.07
CA GLU A 320 -0.65 -12.37 -23.76
C GLU A 320 -0.84 -13.54 -22.80
N ILE A 321 -0.26 -13.44 -21.58
CA ILE A 321 -0.46 -14.46 -20.52
C ILE A 321 -1.94 -14.59 -20.16
N SER A 322 -2.62 -13.45 -20.00
CA SER A 322 -4.06 -13.39 -19.72
C SER A 322 -4.89 -14.06 -20.82
N GLU A 323 -4.56 -13.82 -22.09
CA GLU A 323 -5.21 -14.45 -23.24
C GLU A 323 -4.95 -15.96 -23.28
N LEU A 324 -3.71 -16.39 -23.06
CA LEU A 324 -3.35 -17.82 -22.99
C LEU A 324 -4.11 -18.53 -21.85
N ALA A 325 -4.18 -17.92 -20.68
CA ALA A 325 -4.91 -18.45 -19.53
C ALA A 325 -6.41 -18.56 -19.80
N SER A 326 -7.00 -17.59 -20.50
CA SER A 326 -8.45 -17.57 -20.79
C SER A 326 -8.90 -18.70 -21.71
N LYS A 327 -7.99 -19.34 -22.41
CA LYS A 327 -8.26 -20.48 -23.31
C LYS A 327 -8.13 -21.84 -22.60
N GLN A 328 -7.72 -21.85 -21.32
CA GLN A 328 -7.56 -23.08 -20.55
C GLN A 328 -8.83 -23.46 -19.81
N THR A 329 -8.97 -24.78 -19.57
CA THR A 329 -10.13 -25.37 -18.86
C THR A 329 -9.71 -26.17 -17.63
N ILE A 330 -8.48 -25.98 -17.14
CA ILE A 330 -7.98 -26.67 -15.94
C ILE A 330 -8.84 -26.28 -14.72
N PRO A 331 -9.39 -27.29 -13.98
CA PRO A 331 -10.35 -27.03 -12.91
C PRO A 331 -9.70 -26.74 -11.54
N SER A 332 -8.37 -26.70 -11.48
CA SER A 332 -7.62 -26.61 -10.23
C SER A 332 -7.63 -25.20 -9.63
N PHE A 333 -7.61 -25.15 -8.29
CA PHE A 333 -7.54 -23.93 -7.50
C PHE A 333 -6.50 -24.09 -6.39
N VAL A 334 -5.89 -23.00 -6.01
CA VAL A 334 -5.04 -22.90 -4.82
C VAL A 334 -5.63 -21.86 -3.85
N ASP A 335 -5.32 -21.98 -2.57
CA ASP A 335 -5.62 -20.90 -1.62
C ASP A 335 -4.64 -19.76 -1.87
N ALA A 336 -5.11 -18.65 -2.44
CA ALA A 336 -4.27 -17.49 -2.74
C ALA A 336 -3.65 -16.87 -1.47
N ASN A 337 -4.18 -17.15 -0.29
CA ASN A 337 -3.67 -16.65 1.00
C ASN A 337 -2.74 -17.64 1.72
N ASP A 338 -2.42 -18.79 1.10
CA ASP A 338 -1.46 -19.73 1.69
C ASP A 338 -0.09 -19.03 1.88
N PRO A 339 0.50 -19.08 3.09
CA PRO A 339 1.79 -18.46 3.38
C PRO A 339 2.93 -18.89 2.45
N ARG A 340 2.83 -20.05 1.80
CA ARG A 340 3.81 -20.52 0.81
C ARG A 340 4.02 -19.54 -0.35
N PHE A 341 3.00 -18.74 -0.71
CA PHE A 341 3.05 -17.80 -1.83
C PHE A 341 3.61 -16.42 -1.45
N LEU A 342 3.91 -16.17 -0.17
CA LEU A 342 4.38 -14.85 0.29
C LEU A 342 5.74 -14.48 -0.30
N ALA A 343 6.70 -15.41 -0.25
CA ALA A 343 8.06 -15.18 -0.75
C ALA A 343 8.73 -16.51 -1.14
N PRO A 344 8.14 -17.31 -2.04
CA PRO A 344 8.75 -18.57 -2.47
C PRO A 344 9.99 -18.33 -3.31
N GLU A 345 10.91 -19.28 -3.32
CA GLU A 345 12.06 -19.28 -4.24
C GLU A 345 11.56 -19.46 -5.70
N HIS A 346 10.57 -20.34 -5.88
CA HIS A 346 9.95 -20.62 -7.18
C HIS A 346 8.42 -20.69 -7.06
N MET A 347 7.74 -19.63 -7.43
CA MET A 347 6.26 -19.53 -7.38
C MET A 347 5.56 -20.61 -8.21
N THR A 348 6.06 -20.86 -9.41
CA THR A 348 5.50 -21.89 -10.32
C THR A 348 5.47 -23.25 -9.64
N SER A 349 6.57 -23.65 -9.01
CA SER A 349 6.70 -24.92 -8.32
C SER A 349 5.76 -25.02 -7.11
N GLU A 350 5.59 -23.93 -6.35
CA GLU A 350 4.67 -23.91 -5.20
C GLU A 350 3.21 -23.99 -5.62
N VAL A 351 2.81 -23.35 -6.73
CA VAL A 351 1.45 -23.52 -7.29
C VAL A 351 1.20 -24.97 -7.71
N GLN A 352 2.15 -25.58 -8.43
CA GLN A 352 2.06 -26.98 -8.86
C GLN A 352 2.00 -27.95 -7.67
N LYS A 353 2.83 -27.71 -6.64
CA LYS A 353 2.87 -28.49 -5.42
C LYS A 353 1.55 -28.40 -4.64
N ALA A 354 0.99 -27.19 -4.49
CA ALA A 354 -0.30 -26.99 -3.85
C ALA A 354 -1.43 -27.74 -4.54
N CYS A 355 -1.49 -27.74 -5.88
CA CYS A 355 -2.45 -28.53 -6.65
C CYS A 355 -2.23 -30.05 -6.42
N LYS A 356 -0.97 -30.52 -6.45
CA LYS A 356 -0.64 -31.93 -6.21
C LYS A 356 -1.05 -32.38 -4.81
N GLU A 357 -0.72 -31.62 -3.79
CA GLU A 357 -1.02 -31.93 -2.38
C GLU A 357 -2.53 -32.00 -2.12
N SER A 358 -3.32 -31.19 -2.82
CA SER A 358 -4.79 -31.20 -2.74
C SER A 358 -5.44 -32.24 -3.67
N GLY A 359 -4.65 -33.09 -4.35
CA GLY A 359 -5.17 -34.14 -5.27
C GLY A 359 -5.80 -33.60 -6.55
N GLN A 360 -5.48 -32.35 -6.93
CA GLN A 360 -5.99 -31.70 -8.13
C GLN A 360 -5.06 -31.91 -9.32
N GLN A 361 -5.54 -31.61 -10.52
CA GLN A 361 -4.72 -31.60 -11.73
C GLN A 361 -3.59 -30.59 -11.58
N VAL A 362 -2.35 -31.02 -11.84
CA VAL A 362 -1.15 -30.18 -11.74
C VAL A 362 -0.99 -29.36 -13.02
N PRO A 363 -1.03 -28.01 -12.96
CA PRO A 363 -0.93 -27.16 -14.14
C PRO A 363 0.44 -27.22 -14.78
N GLN A 364 0.48 -27.18 -16.13
CA GLN A 364 1.72 -27.23 -16.92
C GLN A 364 1.90 -25.97 -17.75
N GLY A 365 3.14 -25.44 -17.74
CA GLY A 365 3.47 -24.25 -18.50
C GLY A 365 2.74 -22.97 -18.05
N ILE A 366 3.03 -21.87 -18.70
CA ILE A 366 2.53 -20.54 -18.32
C ILE A 366 1.00 -20.43 -18.40
N ALA A 367 0.38 -21.05 -19.44
CA ALA A 367 -1.05 -20.90 -19.69
C ALA A 367 -1.92 -21.52 -18.59
N GLU A 368 -1.65 -22.77 -18.21
CA GLU A 368 -2.42 -23.45 -17.16
C GLU A 368 -2.10 -22.92 -15.76
N VAL A 369 -0.81 -22.61 -15.47
CA VAL A 369 -0.42 -22.00 -14.18
C VAL A 369 -1.09 -20.65 -14.00
N ALA A 370 -1.09 -19.81 -15.02
CA ALA A 370 -1.78 -18.53 -14.98
C ALA A 370 -3.30 -18.69 -14.85
N CYS A 371 -3.90 -19.68 -15.53
CA CYS A 371 -5.33 -19.99 -15.40
C CYS A 371 -5.69 -20.35 -13.94
N VAL A 372 -4.92 -21.24 -13.30
CA VAL A 372 -5.11 -21.60 -11.88
C VAL A 372 -4.99 -20.37 -10.98
N ILE A 373 -3.97 -19.54 -11.18
CA ILE A 373 -3.77 -18.33 -10.37
C ILE A 373 -4.94 -17.35 -10.51
N TYR A 374 -5.35 -17.00 -11.75
CA TYR A 374 -6.44 -16.04 -11.96
C TYR A 374 -7.78 -16.55 -11.42
N ASN A 375 -8.11 -17.82 -11.61
CA ASN A 375 -9.33 -18.42 -11.05
C ASN A 375 -9.28 -18.42 -9.51
N SER A 376 -8.13 -18.76 -8.91
CA SER A 376 -7.93 -18.77 -7.47
C SER A 376 -8.10 -17.38 -6.84
N LEU A 377 -7.51 -16.35 -7.46
CA LEU A 377 -7.66 -14.97 -7.03
C LEU A 377 -9.13 -14.51 -7.12
N ALA A 378 -9.80 -14.75 -8.24
CA ALA A 378 -11.19 -14.35 -8.44
C ALA A 378 -12.15 -15.06 -7.47
N LYS A 379 -11.89 -16.34 -7.18
CA LYS A 379 -12.63 -17.09 -6.16
C LYS A 379 -12.39 -16.50 -4.76
N CYS A 380 -11.16 -16.20 -4.42
CA CYS A 380 -10.81 -15.55 -3.15
C CYS A 380 -11.51 -14.20 -2.98
N TYR A 381 -11.59 -13.40 -4.05
CA TYR A 381 -12.35 -12.13 -4.03
C TYR A 381 -13.85 -12.36 -3.79
N ALA A 382 -14.42 -13.38 -4.40
CA ALA A 382 -15.84 -13.71 -4.19
C ALA A 382 -16.12 -14.15 -2.75
N ASP A 383 -15.26 -14.95 -2.16
CA ASP A 383 -15.39 -15.41 -0.78
C ASP A 383 -15.19 -14.22 0.19
N THR A 384 -14.19 -13.36 -0.07
CA THR A 384 -13.96 -12.13 0.72
C THR A 384 -15.13 -11.15 0.62
N ALA A 385 -15.75 -10.97 -0.57
CA ALA A 385 -16.94 -10.13 -0.71
C ALA A 385 -18.07 -10.60 0.21
N LYS A 386 -18.35 -11.89 0.24
CA LYS A 386 -19.39 -12.48 1.13
C LYS A 386 -19.05 -12.29 2.61
N GLU A 387 -17.77 -12.43 2.98
CA GLU A 387 -17.32 -12.19 4.35
C GLU A 387 -17.57 -10.73 4.75
N ILE A 388 -17.19 -9.77 3.89
CA ILE A 388 -17.42 -8.34 4.15
C ILE A 388 -18.92 -8.05 4.26
N GLU A 389 -19.75 -8.58 3.36
CA GLU A 389 -21.20 -8.43 3.42
C GLU A 389 -21.78 -8.95 4.74
N LYS A 390 -21.33 -10.14 5.17
CA LYS A 390 -21.76 -10.74 6.43
C LYS A 390 -21.34 -9.91 7.65
N LEU A 391 -20.09 -9.44 7.67
CA LEU A 391 -19.53 -8.70 8.81
C LEU A 391 -20.08 -7.28 8.92
N THR A 392 -20.37 -6.63 7.79
CA THR A 392 -20.90 -5.26 7.76
C THR A 392 -22.42 -5.20 7.76
N GLY A 393 -23.11 -6.31 7.51
CA GLY A 393 -24.56 -6.35 7.33
C GLY A 393 -25.04 -5.65 6.05
N LYS A 394 -24.15 -5.32 5.11
CA LYS A 394 -24.44 -4.65 3.85
C LYS A 394 -24.36 -5.60 2.69
N THR A 395 -25.10 -5.30 1.62
CA THR A 395 -24.96 -5.94 0.30
C THR A 395 -24.43 -4.92 -0.70
N TYR A 396 -23.64 -5.39 -1.64
CA TYR A 396 -23.02 -4.56 -2.67
C TYR A 396 -23.38 -5.10 -4.06
N ASP A 397 -23.85 -4.21 -4.95
CA ASP A 397 -24.18 -4.58 -6.33
C ASP A 397 -22.96 -4.53 -7.25
N CYS A 398 -21.93 -3.80 -6.85
CA CYS A 398 -20.73 -3.60 -7.65
C CYS A 398 -19.45 -3.64 -6.82
N ILE A 399 -18.31 -3.85 -7.51
CA ILE A 399 -16.96 -3.76 -6.96
C ILE A 399 -16.18 -2.75 -7.80
N GLN A 400 -15.51 -1.81 -7.12
CA GLN A 400 -14.60 -0.86 -7.74
C GLN A 400 -13.17 -1.43 -7.72
N ILE A 401 -12.60 -1.75 -8.87
CA ILE A 401 -11.20 -2.23 -8.96
C ILE A 401 -10.32 -1.07 -9.42
N VAL A 402 -9.36 -0.68 -8.57
CA VAL A 402 -8.42 0.42 -8.82
C VAL A 402 -6.98 -0.07 -8.82
N GLY A 403 -6.07 0.74 -9.35
CA GLY A 403 -4.65 0.41 -9.46
C GLY A 403 -4.32 -0.42 -10.70
N GLY A 404 -3.10 -0.95 -10.79
CA GLY A 404 -2.60 -1.65 -11.99
C GLY A 404 -3.43 -2.85 -12.42
N GLY A 405 -4.08 -3.54 -11.48
CA GLY A 405 -4.97 -4.67 -11.74
C GLY A 405 -6.27 -4.31 -12.45
N ALA A 406 -6.64 -3.00 -12.52
CA ALA A 406 -7.76 -2.56 -13.35
C ALA A 406 -7.59 -2.93 -14.83
N ASN A 407 -6.34 -3.11 -15.28
CA ASN A 407 -6.03 -3.56 -16.65
C ASN A 407 -6.01 -5.09 -16.82
N ALA A 408 -6.26 -5.88 -15.77
CA ALA A 408 -6.27 -7.33 -15.83
C ALA A 408 -7.65 -7.87 -16.27
N ASP A 409 -8.05 -7.61 -17.50
CA ASP A 409 -9.38 -7.87 -18.05
C ASP A 409 -9.90 -9.30 -17.76
N TYR A 410 -9.05 -10.30 -17.90
CA TYR A 410 -9.46 -11.69 -17.65
C TYR A 410 -9.77 -11.92 -16.17
N LEU A 411 -8.92 -11.44 -15.26
CA LEU A 411 -9.18 -11.51 -13.82
C LEU A 411 -10.45 -10.74 -13.46
N ASN A 412 -10.66 -9.55 -14.04
CA ASN A 412 -11.85 -8.73 -13.79
C ASN A 412 -13.14 -9.43 -14.26
N LYS A 413 -13.12 -10.11 -15.43
CA LYS A 413 -14.23 -10.95 -15.91
C LYS A 413 -14.49 -12.15 -15.00
N LEU A 414 -13.44 -12.84 -14.54
CA LEU A 414 -13.57 -13.93 -13.58
C LEU A 414 -14.13 -13.41 -12.24
N THR A 415 -13.69 -12.25 -11.77
CA THR A 415 -14.22 -11.63 -10.57
C THR A 415 -15.72 -11.35 -10.71
N ALA A 416 -16.18 -10.78 -11.83
CA ALA A 416 -17.60 -10.59 -12.10
C ALA A 416 -18.36 -11.93 -12.11
N PHE A 417 -17.78 -12.96 -12.72
CA PHE A 417 -18.38 -14.29 -12.80
C PHE A 417 -18.57 -14.93 -11.43
N PHE A 418 -17.53 -14.94 -10.58
CA PHE A 418 -17.57 -15.58 -9.26
C PHE A 418 -18.37 -14.78 -8.24
N THR A 419 -18.28 -13.43 -8.26
CA THR A 419 -18.99 -12.57 -7.31
C THR A 419 -20.46 -12.34 -7.68
N LYS A 420 -20.81 -12.49 -8.96
CA LYS A 420 -22.10 -12.07 -9.54
C LYS A 420 -22.40 -10.58 -9.37
N LYS A 421 -21.35 -9.77 -9.29
CA LYS A 421 -21.42 -8.30 -9.12
C LYS A 421 -20.90 -7.59 -10.37
N THR A 422 -21.39 -6.38 -10.58
CA THR A 422 -20.83 -5.50 -11.63
C THR A 422 -19.44 -5.05 -11.24
N ILE A 423 -18.50 -5.15 -12.16
CA ILE A 423 -17.12 -4.68 -11.94
C ILE A 423 -16.91 -3.37 -12.68
N TYR A 424 -16.46 -2.36 -11.95
CA TYR A 424 -15.95 -1.11 -12.49
C TYR A 424 -14.44 -1.11 -12.35
N ALA A 425 -13.71 -1.07 -13.47
CA ALA A 425 -12.25 -1.14 -13.51
C ALA A 425 -11.66 0.22 -13.88
N GLY A 426 -10.85 0.78 -12.99
CA GLY A 426 -10.16 2.07 -13.09
C GLY A 426 -10.45 2.99 -11.91
N PRO A 427 -9.62 4.01 -11.73
CA PRO A 427 -8.43 4.35 -12.51
C PRO A 427 -7.23 3.44 -12.24
N THR A 428 -6.34 3.30 -13.23
CA THR A 428 -5.09 2.55 -13.11
C THR A 428 -4.08 3.26 -12.20
N GLU A 429 -4.01 4.60 -12.32
CA GLU A 429 -3.12 5.47 -11.55
C GLU A 429 -3.76 5.94 -10.23
N ALA A 430 -4.50 5.05 -9.57
CA ALA A 430 -5.32 5.41 -8.42
C ALA A 430 -4.50 5.99 -7.26
N THR A 431 -3.34 5.42 -6.96
CA THR A 431 -2.46 5.91 -5.88
C THR A 431 -2.05 7.36 -6.14
N ALA A 432 -1.52 7.65 -7.31
CA ALA A 432 -1.13 9.00 -7.67
C ALA A 432 -2.32 9.99 -7.68
N ILE A 433 -3.50 9.55 -8.14
CA ILE A 433 -4.71 10.36 -8.13
C ILE A 433 -5.13 10.70 -6.70
N GLY A 434 -5.13 9.72 -5.78
CA GLY A 434 -5.46 9.97 -4.37
C GLY A 434 -4.48 10.91 -3.70
N ASN A 435 -3.17 10.73 -3.96
CA ASN A 435 -2.13 11.65 -3.52
C ASN A 435 -2.40 13.09 -4.01
N LEU A 436 -2.68 13.25 -5.30
CA LEU A 436 -3.00 14.56 -5.89
C LEU A 436 -4.30 15.15 -5.32
N CYS A 437 -5.32 14.32 -5.07
CA CYS A 437 -6.57 14.77 -4.45
C CYS A 437 -6.32 15.36 -3.05
N ALA A 438 -5.49 14.72 -2.21
CA ALA A 438 -5.14 15.24 -0.90
C ALA A 438 -4.47 16.63 -1.00
N GLN A 439 -3.54 16.80 -1.92
CA GLN A 439 -2.86 18.06 -2.18
C GLN A 439 -3.82 19.15 -2.69
N MET A 440 -4.71 18.82 -3.63
CA MET A 440 -5.69 19.74 -4.21
C MET A 440 -6.77 20.16 -3.21
N ILE A 441 -7.17 19.26 -2.30
CA ILE A 441 -8.08 19.57 -1.19
C ILE A 441 -7.37 20.55 -0.21
N ALA A 442 -6.13 20.26 0.16
CA ALA A 442 -5.32 21.15 1.00
C ALA A 442 -5.12 22.55 0.38
N ALA A 443 -5.07 22.64 -0.94
CA ALA A 443 -4.95 23.89 -1.70
C ALA A 443 -6.31 24.59 -1.96
N GLY A 444 -7.44 24.00 -1.58
CA GLY A 444 -8.79 24.52 -1.82
C GLY A 444 -9.25 24.43 -3.29
N GLU A 445 -8.61 23.60 -4.12
CA GLU A 445 -9.01 23.38 -5.52
C GLU A 445 -10.05 22.27 -5.69
N LEU A 446 -10.12 21.36 -4.75
CA LEU A 446 -11.19 20.37 -4.62
C LEU A 446 -11.91 20.58 -3.29
N GLU A 447 -13.21 20.49 -3.29
CA GLU A 447 -14.01 20.64 -2.07
C GLU A 447 -13.86 19.40 -1.16
N ASN A 448 -13.89 18.20 -1.74
CA ASN A 448 -13.78 16.94 -1.03
C ASN A 448 -13.48 15.79 -2.03
N LEU A 449 -13.30 14.58 -1.49
CA LEU A 449 -13.02 13.37 -2.29
C LEU A 449 -14.18 12.93 -3.23
N ARG A 450 -15.37 13.46 -3.08
CA ARG A 450 -16.53 13.12 -3.90
C ARG A 450 -16.80 14.14 -5.02
N SER A 451 -15.93 15.16 -5.14
CA SER A 451 -16.01 16.13 -6.24
C SER A 451 -15.92 15.42 -7.58
N GLU A 452 -16.82 15.74 -8.52
CA GLU A 452 -16.85 15.12 -9.84
C GLU A 452 -15.57 15.37 -10.66
N GLU A 453 -14.87 16.44 -10.32
CA GLU A 453 -13.63 16.89 -10.95
C GLU A 453 -12.46 15.90 -10.81
N ARG A 454 -12.49 15.01 -9.78
CA ARG A 454 -11.48 13.96 -9.59
C ARG A 454 -11.54 12.83 -10.62
N ARG A 455 -12.59 12.76 -11.44
CA ARG A 455 -12.74 11.71 -12.45
C ARG A 455 -11.67 11.83 -13.51
N VAL A 456 -10.81 10.82 -13.58
CA VAL A 456 -9.74 10.68 -14.56
C VAL A 456 -10.09 9.52 -15.50
N GLY A 457 -10.18 9.82 -16.82
CA GLY A 457 -10.30 8.78 -17.83
C GLY A 457 -11.72 8.23 -18.05
N LYS A 458 -11.80 7.16 -18.85
CA LYS A 458 -13.03 6.41 -19.14
C LYS A 458 -13.20 5.30 -18.09
N GLU A 459 -14.34 5.30 -17.40
CA GLU A 459 -14.75 4.13 -16.60
C GLU A 459 -15.04 2.97 -17.58
N CYS A 460 -14.36 1.84 -17.40
CA CYS A 460 -14.71 0.60 -18.11
C CYS A 460 -15.74 -0.15 -17.28
N ARG A 461 -16.93 -0.36 -17.83
CA ARG A 461 -17.97 -1.23 -17.28
C ARG A 461 -17.81 -2.60 -17.93
N LEU A 462 -17.57 -3.65 -17.15
CA LEU A 462 -17.49 -5.04 -17.59
C LEU A 462 -18.72 -5.82 -17.15
#